data_4cc8327f980d8bb419b52f78e6e38b47
#
_entry.id   4cc8327f980d8bb419b52f78e6e38b47
#
_cell.length_a   1.000
_cell.length_b   1.000
_cell.length_c   1.000
_cell.angle_alpha   90.00
_cell.angle_beta   90.00
_cell.angle_gamma   90.00
#
_symmetry.space_group_name_H-M   'P 1'
#
loop_
_entity.id
_entity.type
_entity.pdbx_description
1 polymer ?
#
loop_
_entity_poly.entity_id
_entity_poly.type
_entity_poly.pdbx_seq_one_letter_code
_entity_poly.pdbx_strand_id
1 'polypeptide(L)'
;SEMCIRDSYYAYAMKCKNKFVSSWFGFNLIINNVLVAFTARKYKMDIASLIVGDTEICEALRTSGARDFGLSGEVECLEQLVKISETEELVEREKKIDQLRWNWMEEMTFFDYFTGERLFVFLLQLEMIERWIILDKEKGSQLFRSIIAELKDEVQIPAEFR
;
A
#
# COMPACT_ATOMS: atom_id res chain seq x y z
N SER A 1 -8.65 -14.72 15.27
CA SER A 1 -8.62 -14.47 13.83
C SER A 1 -7.73 -13.28 13.53
N GLU A 2 -7.02 -13.29 12.40
CA GLU A 2 -6.08 -12.21 12.01
C GLU A 2 -6.75 -10.83 11.97
N MET A 3 -8.03 -10.77 11.64
CA MET A 3 -8.81 -9.55 11.60
C MET A 3 -8.95 -8.91 12.99
N CYS A 4 -9.16 -9.72 14.04
CA CYS A 4 -9.20 -9.21 15.42
C CYS A 4 -7.86 -8.60 15.87
N ILE A 5 -6.74 -9.14 15.39
CA ILE A 5 -5.40 -8.61 15.67
C ILE A 5 -5.22 -7.26 14.98
N ARG A 6 -5.61 -7.14 13.72
CA ARG A 6 -5.53 -5.88 12.96
C ARG A 6 -6.43 -4.80 13.55
N ASP A 7 -7.67 -5.13 13.89
CA ASP A 7 -8.58 -4.21 14.58
C ASP A 7 -8.00 -3.69 15.88
N SER A 8 -7.48 -4.58 16.73
CA SER A 8 -6.87 -4.22 18.01
C SER A 8 -5.63 -3.34 17.82
N TYR A 9 -4.81 -3.64 16.80
CA TYR A 9 -3.61 -2.87 16.47
C TYR A 9 -3.95 -1.43 16.07
N TYR A 10 -4.85 -1.24 15.11
CA TYR A 10 -5.26 0.10 14.70
C TYR A 10 -5.97 0.86 15.81
N ALA A 11 -6.87 0.20 16.56
CA ALA A 11 -7.55 0.81 17.70
C ALA A 11 -6.59 1.29 18.79
N TYR A 12 -5.49 0.56 19.02
CA TYR A 12 -4.43 0.96 19.95
C TYR A 12 -3.60 2.13 19.39
N ALA A 13 -3.13 2.02 18.15
CA ALA A 13 -2.26 3.00 17.53
C ALA A 13 -2.95 4.36 17.34
N MET A 14 -4.23 4.37 16.99
CA MET A 14 -5.03 5.60 16.85
C MET A 14 -5.31 6.31 18.17
N LYS A 15 -5.16 5.62 19.32
CA LYS A 15 -5.26 6.23 20.66
C LYS A 15 -3.93 6.82 21.16
N CYS A 16 -2.88 6.77 20.34
CA CYS A 16 -1.60 7.37 20.69
C CYS A 16 -1.76 8.87 20.97
N LYS A 17 -1.11 9.36 22.05
CA LYS A 17 -1.13 10.78 22.44
C LYS A 17 -0.45 11.69 21.41
N ASN A 18 0.53 11.17 20.67
CA ASN A 18 1.17 11.89 19.59
C ASN A 18 0.21 11.96 18.39
N LYS A 19 -0.20 13.18 18.03
CA LYS A 19 -1.16 13.42 16.96
C LYS A 19 -0.67 12.95 15.59
N PHE A 20 0.61 13.12 15.29
CA PHE A 20 1.18 12.67 14.03
C PHE A 20 1.07 11.14 13.92
N VAL A 21 1.46 10.41 14.97
CA VAL A 21 1.39 8.94 14.99
C VAL A 21 -0.05 8.45 14.83
N SER A 22 -1.01 9.01 15.58
CA SER A 22 -2.41 8.62 15.46
C SER A 22 -2.99 8.92 14.07
N SER A 23 -2.65 10.07 13.47
CA SER A 23 -3.06 10.44 12.12
C SER A 23 -2.42 9.53 11.05
N TRP A 24 -1.16 9.15 11.21
CA TRP A 24 -0.48 8.20 10.33
C TRP A 24 -1.18 6.85 10.28
N PHE A 25 -1.53 6.29 11.44
CA PHE A 25 -2.27 5.04 11.48
C PHE A 25 -3.69 5.15 10.94
N GLY A 26 -4.37 6.26 11.21
CA GLY A 26 -5.68 6.55 10.63
C GLY A 26 -5.63 6.63 9.11
N PHE A 27 -4.66 7.35 8.55
CA PHE A 27 -4.43 7.46 7.12
C PHE A 27 -4.15 6.10 6.46
N ASN A 28 -3.27 5.30 7.06
CA ASN A 28 -3.00 3.94 6.56
C ASN A 28 -4.23 3.03 6.62
N LEU A 29 -5.04 3.14 7.67
CA LEU A 29 -6.28 2.40 7.77
C LEU A 29 -7.24 2.76 6.63
N ILE A 30 -7.40 4.05 6.33
CA ILE A 30 -8.23 4.53 5.22
C ILE A 30 -7.72 3.98 3.89
N ILE A 31 -6.44 4.13 3.58
CA ILE A 31 -5.83 3.61 2.34
C ILE A 31 -6.13 2.12 2.19
N ASN A 32 -5.83 1.34 3.22
CA ASN A 32 -5.98 -0.11 3.18
C ASN A 32 -7.44 -0.51 2.99
N ASN A 33 -8.37 0.08 3.73
CA ASN A 33 -9.79 -0.23 3.64
C ASN A 33 -10.40 0.17 2.29
N VAL A 34 -10.05 1.34 1.76
CA VAL A 34 -10.53 1.81 0.44
C VAL A 34 -10.03 0.88 -0.67
N LEU A 35 -8.75 0.53 -0.67
CA LEU A 35 -8.19 -0.39 -1.66
C LEU A 35 -8.80 -1.79 -1.56
N VAL A 36 -9.01 -2.28 -0.33
CA VAL A 36 -9.71 -3.56 -0.09
C VAL A 36 -11.14 -3.50 -0.60
N ALA A 37 -11.89 -2.42 -0.34
CA ALA A 37 -13.27 -2.26 -0.78
C ALA A 37 -13.39 -2.25 -2.32
N PHE A 38 -12.53 -1.51 -3.03
CA PHE A 38 -12.52 -1.51 -4.50
C PHE A 38 -12.15 -2.89 -5.05
N THR A 39 -11.15 -3.55 -4.46
CA THR A 39 -10.74 -4.90 -4.85
C THR A 39 -11.86 -5.91 -4.61
N ALA A 40 -12.48 -5.89 -3.42
CA ALA A 40 -13.58 -6.78 -3.08
C ALA A 40 -14.79 -6.59 -4.01
N ARG A 41 -15.11 -5.35 -4.37
CA ARG A 41 -16.17 -5.05 -5.35
C ARG A 41 -15.84 -5.62 -6.74
N LYS A 42 -14.60 -5.46 -7.20
CA LYS A 42 -14.13 -6.02 -8.49
C LYS A 42 -14.29 -7.54 -8.54
N TYR A 43 -13.98 -8.22 -7.45
CA TYR A 43 -14.05 -9.69 -7.37
C TYR A 43 -15.34 -10.23 -6.73
N LYS A 44 -16.33 -9.37 -6.48
CA LYS A 44 -17.64 -9.74 -5.89
C LYS A 44 -17.51 -10.45 -4.54
N MET A 45 -16.55 -10.02 -3.73
CA MET A 45 -16.36 -10.52 -2.35
C MET A 45 -17.23 -9.73 -1.37
N ASP A 46 -17.46 -10.29 -0.19
CA ASP A 46 -18.16 -9.60 0.89
C ASP A 46 -17.28 -8.50 1.50
N ILE A 47 -17.58 -7.25 1.12
CA ILE A 47 -16.84 -6.07 1.58
C ILE A 47 -16.93 -5.92 3.10
N ALA A 48 -18.13 -6.12 3.67
CA ALA A 48 -18.38 -5.87 5.08
C ALA A 48 -17.47 -6.72 6.00
N SER A 49 -17.17 -7.93 5.59
CA SER A 49 -16.28 -8.83 6.33
C SER A 49 -14.80 -8.49 6.23
N LEU A 50 -14.40 -7.64 5.29
CA LEU A 50 -12.99 -7.33 5.00
C LEU A 50 -12.54 -5.97 5.53
N ILE A 51 -13.48 -5.06 5.86
CA ILE A 51 -13.18 -3.73 6.37
C ILE A 51 -12.82 -3.79 7.85
N VAL A 52 -11.70 -3.17 8.21
CA VAL A 52 -11.14 -3.11 9.56
C VAL A 52 -11.47 -1.77 10.20
N GLY A 53 -11.87 -1.77 11.48
CA GLY A 53 -12.18 -0.56 12.27
C GLY A 53 -13.64 -0.13 12.20
N ASP A 54 -13.99 0.90 13.02
CA ASP A 54 -15.38 1.35 13.27
C ASP A 54 -15.53 2.86 13.04
N THR A 55 -14.78 3.43 12.09
CA THR A 55 -14.93 4.84 11.72
C THR A 55 -16.12 5.05 10.77
N GLU A 56 -16.58 6.30 10.63
CA GLU A 56 -17.64 6.67 9.67
C GLU A 56 -17.28 6.24 8.24
N ILE A 57 -16.00 6.37 7.85
CA ILE A 57 -15.49 5.91 6.56
C ILE A 57 -15.63 4.39 6.44
N CYS A 58 -15.31 3.63 7.49
CA CYS A 58 -15.47 2.17 7.49
C CYS A 58 -16.94 1.76 7.33
N GLU A 59 -17.86 2.48 7.96
CA GLU A 59 -19.29 2.22 7.84
C GLU A 59 -19.80 2.55 6.43
N ALA A 60 -19.37 3.66 5.86
CA ALA A 60 -19.68 4.01 4.47
C ALA A 60 -19.17 2.95 3.49
N LEU A 61 -17.96 2.43 3.68
CA LEU A 61 -17.40 1.35 2.85
C LEU A 61 -18.21 0.05 2.96
N ARG A 62 -18.76 -0.27 4.15
CA ARG A 62 -19.57 -1.49 4.37
C ARG A 62 -20.95 -1.41 3.75
N THR A 63 -21.58 -0.24 3.79
CA THR A 63 -23.02 -0.08 3.53
C THR A 63 -23.35 0.59 2.21
N SER A 64 -22.45 1.44 1.69
CA SER A 64 -22.74 2.24 0.51
C SER A 64 -22.66 1.43 -0.79
N GLY A 65 -23.74 1.53 -1.58
CA GLY A 65 -23.79 1.02 -2.95
C GLY A 65 -23.25 2.00 -4.01
N ALA A 66 -22.88 3.23 -3.63
CA ALA A 66 -22.34 4.22 -4.55
C ALA A 66 -21.01 3.79 -5.16
N ARG A 67 -20.71 4.28 -6.39
CA ARG A 67 -19.46 3.94 -7.09
C ARG A 67 -18.20 4.31 -6.28
N ASP A 68 -18.25 5.43 -5.61
CA ASP A 68 -17.20 6.03 -4.78
C ASP A 68 -17.40 5.77 -3.27
N PHE A 69 -18.32 4.89 -2.91
CA PHE A 69 -18.77 4.63 -1.54
C PHE A 69 -19.31 5.86 -0.80
N GLY A 70 -19.61 6.96 -1.53
CA GLY A 70 -20.02 8.23 -0.94
C GLY A 70 -18.90 9.01 -0.26
N LEU A 71 -17.64 8.64 -0.53
CA LEU A 71 -16.46 9.21 0.14
C LEU A 71 -15.86 10.42 -0.60
N SER A 72 -16.44 10.83 -1.73
CA SER A 72 -16.03 12.04 -2.44
C SER A 72 -16.24 13.28 -1.56
N GLY A 73 -15.13 13.89 -1.15
CA GLY A 73 -15.12 15.04 -0.24
C GLY A 73 -14.76 14.72 1.22
N GLU A 74 -14.79 13.46 1.63
CA GLU A 74 -14.31 13.03 2.95
C GLU A 74 -12.88 12.47 2.90
N VAL A 75 -12.52 11.84 1.79
CA VAL A 75 -11.19 11.25 1.56
C VAL A 75 -10.50 12.00 0.42
N GLU A 76 -9.61 12.93 0.75
CA GLU A 76 -8.91 13.79 -0.22
C GLU A 76 -8.16 13.00 -1.30
N CYS A 77 -7.57 11.85 -0.94
CA CYS A 77 -6.81 11.01 -1.87
C CYS A 77 -7.67 9.95 -2.60
N LEU A 78 -9.01 10.02 -2.54
CA LEU A 78 -9.89 9.00 -3.10
C LEU A 78 -9.66 8.75 -4.59
N GLU A 79 -9.53 9.81 -5.40
CA GLU A 79 -9.25 9.68 -6.83
C GLU A 79 -7.93 8.96 -7.13
N GLN A 80 -6.91 9.23 -6.30
CA GLN A 80 -5.62 8.54 -6.41
C GLN A 80 -5.76 7.06 -6.05
N LEU A 81 -6.51 6.74 -4.98
CA LEU A 81 -6.79 5.37 -4.55
C LEU A 81 -7.58 4.58 -5.60
N VAL A 82 -8.54 5.22 -6.29
CA VAL A 82 -9.24 4.60 -7.42
C VAL A 82 -8.25 4.21 -8.53
N LYS A 83 -7.40 5.14 -8.96
CA LYS A 83 -6.37 4.89 -10.00
C LYS A 83 -5.39 3.79 -9.57
N ILE A 84 -5.00 3.77 -8.28
CA ILE A 84 -4.15 2.74 -7.72
C ILE A 84 -4.84 1.36 -7.76
N SER A 85 -6.13 1.30 -7.41
CA SER A 85 -6.90 0.05 -7.43
C SER A 85 -7.07 -0.55 -8.83
N GLU A 86 -7.01 0.29 -9.87
CA GLU A 86 -7.08 -0.11 -11.28
C GLU A 86 -5.72 -0.54 -11.85
N THR A 87 -4.62 -0.31 -11.12
CA THR A 87 -3.27 -0.71 -11.54
C THR A 87 -3.11 -2.22 -11.42
N GLU A 88 -2.85 -2.92 -12.51
CA GLU A 88 -2.78 -4.39 -12.55
C GLU A 88 -1.41 -4.91 -12.07
N GLU A 89 -0.34 -4.23 -12.42
CA GLU A 89 1.01 -4.63 -12.04
C GLU A 89 1.24 -4.33 -10.53
N LEU A 90 1.55 -5.40 -9.77
CA LEU A 90 1.62 -5.35 -8.30
C LEU A 90 2.72 -4.41 -7.79
N VAL A 91 3.90 -4.45 -8.39
CA VAL A 91 5.04 -3.62 -7.95
C VAL A 91 4.77 -2.15 -8.22
N GLU A 92 4.17 -1.84 -9.37
CA GLU A 92 3.77 -0.46 -9.72
C GLU A 92 2.67 0.04 -8.76
N ARG A 93 1.70 -0.83 -8.44
CA ARG A 93 0.65 -0.50 -7.49
C ARG A 93 1.22 -0.20 -6.10
N GLU A 94 2.12 -1.03 -5.58
CA GLU A 94 2.77 -0.82 -4.29
C GLU A 94 3.62 0.47 -4.29
N LYS A 95 4.34 0.76 -5.37
CA LYS A 95 5.08 2.03 -5.52
C LYS A 95 4.15 3.24 -5.46
N LYS A 96 2.99 3.19 -6.09
CA LYS A 96 1.99 4.27 -6.03
C LYS A 96 1.40 4.44 -4.63
N ILE A 97 1.16 3.35 -3.90
CA ILE A 97 0.70 3.39 -2.50
C ILE A 97 1.77 4.04 -1.62
N ASP A 98 3.03 3.64 -1.79
CA ASP A 98 4.12 4.21 -1.03
C ASP A 98 4.36 5.68 -1.37
N GLN A 99 4.23 6.07 -2.64
CA GLN A 99 4.30 7.47 -3.04
C GLN A 99 3.19 8.31 -2.39
N LEU A 100 1.98 7.76 -2.28
CA LEU A 100 0.88 8.42 -1.59
C LEU A 100 1.20 8.63 -0.09
N ARG A 101 1.73 7.60 0.56
CA ARG A 101 2.18 7.66 1.96
C ARG A 101 3.32 8.66 2.16
N TRP A 102 4.28 8.65 1.25
CA TRP A 102 5.42 9.56 1.27
C TRP A 102 4.98 11.00 1.19
N ASN A 103 4.13 11.34 0.22
CA ASN A 103 3.61 12.69 0.03
C ASN A 103 2.86 13.17 1.26
N TRP A 104 2.01 12.32 1.84
CA TRP A 104 1.28 12.63 3.07
C TRP A 104 2.24 12.94 4.23
N MET A 105 3.30 12.15 4.42
CA MET A 105 4.30 12.41 5.47
C MET A 105 5.04 13.74 5.27
N GLU A 106 5.44 14.04 4.04
CA GLU A 106 6.09 15.32 3.72
C GLU A 106 5.16 16.51 4.00
N GLU A 107 3.90 16.40 3.63
CA GLU A 107 2.89 17.44 3.82
C GLU A 107 2.61 17.68 5.30
N MET A 108 2.43 16.63 6.06
CA MET A 108 2.15 16.68 7.50
C MET A 108 3.31 17.21 8.35
N THR A 109 4.55 17.08 7.86
CA THR A 109 5.77 17.54 8.57
C THR A 109 6.49 18.68 7.86
N PHE A 110 5.83 19.35 6.93
CA PHE A 110 6.43 20.39 6.10
C PHE A 110 7.07 21.53 6.92
N PHE A 111 6.43 21.94 8.02
CA PHE A 111 6.93 22.97 8.93
C PHE A 111 7.69 22.44 10.14
N ASP A 112 7.80 21.12 10.27
CA ASP A 112 8.41 20.47 11.43
C ASP A 112 9.91 20.23 11.20
N TYR A 113 10.71 21.21 11.58
CA TYR A 113 12.17 21.09 11.59
C TYR A 113 12.63 20.63 12.97
N PHE A 114 13.48 19.60 13.03
CA PHE A 114 14.10 19.11 14.28
C PHE A 114 13.10 18.60 15.34
N THR A 115 11.97 18.06 14.91
CA THR A 115 10.97 17.42 15.79
C THR A 115 11.13 15.90 15.82
N GLY A 116 10.53 15.26 16.83
CA GLY A 116 10.45 13.80 16.91
C GLY A 116 9.63 13.21 15.74
N GLU A 117 8.61 13.92 15.30
CA GLU A 117 7.76 13.57 14.16
C GLU A 117 8.58 13.52 12.86
N ARG A 118 9.44 14.50 12.62
CA ARG A 118 10.31 14.53 11.43
C ARG A 118 11.32 13.38 11.45
N LEU A 119 11.85 13.04 12.62
CA LEU A 119 12.73 11.88 12.78
C LEU A 119 11.98 10.57 12.50
N PHE A 120 10.75 10.44 12.98
CA PHE A 120 9.91 9.28 12.72
C PHE A 120 9.57 9.13 11.22
N VAL A 121 9.23 10.24 10.54
CA VAL A 121 9.05 10.27 9.08
C VAL A 121 10.31 9.80 8.37
N PHE A 122 11.47 10.30 8.76
CA PHE A 122 12.74 9.89 8.15
C PHE A 122 12.97 8.38 8.25
N LEU A 123 12.68 7.77 9.41
CA LEU A 123 12.79 6.31 9.59
C LEU A 123 11.82 5.55 8.68
N LEU A 124 10.55 5.98 8.59
CA LEU A 124 9.56 5.37 7.70
C LEU A 124 9.97 5.47 6.23
N GLN A 125 10.52 6.60 5.83
CA GLN A 125 11.03 6.83 4.47
C GLN A 125 12.23 5.92 4.16
N LEU A 126 13.14 5.73 5.12
CA LEU A 126 14.25 4.79 4.96
C LEU A 126 13.77 3.35 4.78
N GLU A 127 12.79 2.89 5.56
CA GLU A 127 12.19 1.56 5.41
C GLU A 127 11.55 1.37 4.02
N MET A 128 10.87 2.41 3.51
CA MET A 128 10.30 2.38 2.15
C MET A 128 11.39 2.27 1.08
N ILE A 129 12.46 3.07 1.19
CA ILE A 129 13.59 3.02 0.25
C ILE A 129 14.27 1.66 0.27
N GLU A 130 14.54 1.11 1.47
CA GLU A 130 15.14 -0.21 1.62
C GLU A 130 14.29 -1.30 0.94
N ARG A 131 12.98 -1.26 1.14
CA ARG A 131 12.04 -2.19 0.49
C ARG A 131 12.10 -2.07 -1.03
N TRP A 132 12.17 -0.86 -1.60
CA TRP A 132 12.25 -0.67 -3.04
C TRP A 132 13.57 -1.17 -3.64
N ILE A 133 14.69 -0.95 -2.93
CA ILE A 133 16.01 -1.46 -3.34
C ILE A 133 16.00 -3.00 -3.38
N ILE A 134 15.42 -3.64 -2.38
CA ILE A 134 15.32 -5.11 -2.32
C ILE A 134 14.45 -5.63 -3.47
N LEU A 135 13.28 -5.03 -3.72
CA LEU A 135 12.38 -5.43 -4.81
C LEU A 135 13.01 -5.26 -6.18
N ASP A 136 13.74 -4.18 -6.44
CA ASP A 136 14.43 -3.95 -7.71
C ASP A 136 15.59 -4.93 -7.89
N LYS A 137 16.29 -5.30 -6.83
CA LYS A 137 17.38 -6.31 -6.86
C LYS A 137 16.84 -7.72 -7.18
N GLU A 138 15.72 -8.10 -6.60
CA GLU A 138 15.07 -9.38 -6.91
C GLU A 138 14.59 -9.43 -8.35
N LYS A 139 13.95 -8.36 -8.83
CA LYS A 139 13.48 -8.24 -10.22
C LYS A 139 14.65 -8.30 -11.22
N GLY A 140 15.74 -7.61 -10.92
CA GLY A 140 16.98 -7.67 -11.71
C GLY A 140 17.60 -9.07 -11.74
N SER A 141 17.62 -9.77 -10.60
CA SER A 141 18.10 -11.15 -10.52
C SER A 141 17.22 -12.14 -11.28
N GLN A 142 15.91 -11.98 -11.25
CA GLN A 142 14.98 -12.81 -12.01
C GLN A 142 15.13 -12.59 -13.51
N LEU A 143 15.21 -11.33 -13.96
CA LEU A 143 15.43 -10.97 -15.36
C LEU A 143 16.77 -11.56 -15.87
N PHE A 144 17.85 -11.45 -15.09
CA PHE A 144 19.13 -12.01 -15.44
C PHE A 144 19.07 -13.54 -15.60
N ARG A 145 18.37 -14.24 -14.69
CA ARG A 145 18.18 -15.70 -14.80
C ARG A 145 17.36 -16.09 -16.02
N SER A 146 16.34 -15.34 -16.41
CA SER A 146 15.56 -15.63 -17.61
C SER A 146 16.40 -15.44 -18.88
N ILE A 147 17.20 -14.37 -18.96
CA ILE A 147 18.11 -14.15 -20.10
C ILE A 147 19.13 -15.29 -20.22
N ILE A 148 19.72 -15.73 -19.10
CA ILE A 148 20.66 -16.84 -19.11
C ILE A 148 20.00 -18.17 -19.53
N ALA A 149 18.73 -18.38 -19.12
CA ALA A 149 17.96 -19.56 -19.54
C ALA A 149 17.69 -19.55 -21.05
N GLU A 150 17.23 -18.40 -21.58
CA GLU A 150 17.00 -18.21 -23.02
C GLU A 150 18.29 -18.43 -23.84
N LEU A 151 19.41 -17.84 -23.40
CA LEU A 151 20.71 -18.03 -24.07
C LEU A 151 21.17 -19.49 -24.04
N LYS A 152 20.88 -20.24 -22.98
CA LYS A 152 21.20 -21.67 -22.91
C LYS A 152 20.34 -22.51 -23.84
N ASP A 153 19.09 -22.15 -24.04
CA ASP A 153 18.16 -22.85 -24.94
C ASP A 153 18.49 -22.55 -26.42
N GLU A 154 18.99 -21.34 -26.73
CA GLU A 154 19.41 -20.95 -28.08
C GLU A 154 20.75 -21.59 -28.48
N VAL A 155 21.64 -21.90 -27.54
CA VAL A 155 22.90 -22.57 -27.82
C VAL A 155 22.66 -24.08 -27.93
N GLN A 156 22.26 -24.54 -29.12
CA GLN A 156 22.29 -25.95 -29.49
C GLN A 156 23.75 -26.37 -29.72
N ILE A 157 24.32 -27.07 -28.74
CA ILE A 157 25.63 -27.69 -28.93
C ILE A 157 25.47 -28.79 -29.98
N PRO A 158 26.14 -28.69 -31.14
CA PRO A 158 26.12 -29.73 -32.17
C PRO A 158 26.46 -31.10 -31.57
N ALA A 159 25.78 -32.13 -32.03
CA ALA A 159 25.94 -33.49 -31.51
C ALA A 159 27.40 -34.05 -31.60
N GLU A 160 28.25 -33.42 -32.40
CA GLU A 160 29.67 -33.74 -32.59
C GLU A 160 30.54 -33.35 -31.37
N PHE A 161 30.02 -32.57 -30.42
CA PHE A 161 30.72 -32.12 -29.21
C PHE A 161 30.10 -32.66 -27.90
N ARG A 162 29.31 -33.71 -27.97
CA ARG A 162 28.77 -34.43 -26.82
C ARG A 162 29.57 -35.67 -26.48
#